data_35f198640efe627c0f310a43544530c5
#
_entry.id   35f198640efe627c0f310a43544530c5
#
_cell.length_a   1.000
_cell.length_b   1.000
_cell.length_c   1.000
_cell.angle_alpha   90.00
_cell.angle_beta   90.00
_cell.angle_gamma   90.00
#
_symmetry.space_group_name_H-M   'P 1'
#
loop_
_entity.id
_entity.type
_entity.pdbx_description
1 polymer ?
#
loop_
_entity_poly.entity_id
_entity_poly.type
_entity_poly.pdbx_seq_one_letter_code
_entity_poly.pdbx_strand_id
1 'polypeptide(L)'
;MRNRITYLLACLIVSGSSLAQSVYKDNSYSPAERAEDLVKQLTLEEKVSLMMDNSKPVERLGIKPYNWWNEALHGVARSGLATVFPQPIGMAASFSPEALHTAFVAVSDEARAKNAVYSKEGSYKRYQGLTIWTPTVNIYRDPRWGRGIETYGEDPYLASVMGVNVV
;
A
#
# COMPACT_ATOMS: atom_id res chain seq x y z
N MET A 1 68.15 43.41 -2.91
CA MET A 1 66.80 43.27 -2.33
C MET A 1 66.10 42.12 -3.04
N ARG A 2 65.95 40.97 -2.39
CA ARG A 2 65.30 39.75 -2.99
C ARG A 2 63.96 39.65 -2.35
N ASN A 3 62.91 39.87 -3.16
CA ASN A 3 61.52 39.64 -2.77
C ASN A 3 61.28 38.16 -2.71
N ARG A 4 60.89 37.59 -1.56
CA ARG A 4 60.37 36.24 -1.36
C ARG A 4 58.87 36.33 -1.47
N ILE A 5 58.31 35.81 -2.56
CA ILE A 5 56.88 35.64 -2.73
C ILE A 5 56.55 34.30 -2.05
N THR A 6 55.81 34.36 -0.96
CA THR A 6 55.31 33.21 -0.25
C THR A 6 53.94 32.82 -0.88
N TYR A 7 53.88 31.70 -1.58
CA TYR A 7 52.61 31.15 -2.06
C TYR A 7 51.91 30.40 -0.91
N LEU A 8 50.82 30.97 -0.42
CA LEU A 8 49.90 30.29 0.47
C LEU A 8 49.01 29.34 -0.38
N LEU A 9 49.29 28.05 -0.28
CA LEU A 9 48.45 27.01 -0.87
C LEU A 9 47.23 26.79 0.05
N ALA A 10 46.09 27.41 -0.27
CA ALA A 10 44.84 27.14 0.41
C ALA A 10 44.31 25.80 -0.07
N CYS A 11 44.51 24.71 0.69
CA CYS A 11 43.81 23.44 0.50
C CYS A 11 42.35 23.65 0.87
N LEU A 12 41.52 23.81 -0.14
CA LEU A 12 40.05 23.64 0.00
C LEU A 12 39.77 22.15 0.22
N ILE A 13 39.58 21.76 1.47
CA ILE A 13 39.02 20.49 1.82
C ILE A 13 37.53 20.56 1.47
N VAL A 14 37.19 20.15 0.26
CA VAL A 14 35.80 19.85 -0.10
C VAL A 14 35.40 18.59 0.66
N SER A 15 34.83 18.79 1.84
CA SER A 15 34.14 17.71 2.56
C SER A 15 32.94 17.29 1.72
N GLY A 16 33.17 16.40 0.78
CA GLY A 16 32.11 15.71 0.08
C GLY A 16 31.35 14.88 1.11
N SER A 17 30.28 15.45 1.65
CA SER A 17 29.28 14.65 2.35
C SER A 17 28.74 13.63 1.33
N SER A 18 29.32 12.45 1.30
CA SER A 18 28.71 11.31 0.65
C SER A 18 27.36 11.15 1.32
N LEU A 19 26.31 11.62 0.67
CA LEU A 19 24.94 11.31 1.06
C LEU A 19 24.82 9.80 0.86
N ALA A 20 25.12 9.04 1.91
CA ALA A 20 24.85 7.62 1.92
C ALA A 20 23.37 7.47 1.53
N GLN A 21 23.12 6.84 0.40
CA GLN A 21 21.77 6.60 -0.07
C GLN A 21 21.05 5.84 1.03
N SER A 22 19.93 6.41 1.53
CA SER A 22 19.19 5.80 2.62
C SER A 22 18.69 4.41 2.20
N VAL A 23 18.94 3.40 3.01
CA VAL A 23 18.59 1.99 2.73
C VAL A 23 17.10 1.84 2.38
N TYR A 24 16.22 2.60 3.04
CA TYR A 24 14.78 2.50 2.76
C TYR A 24 14.38 2.91 1.34
N LYS A 25 15.22 3.64 0.60
CA LYS A 25 14.99 4.02 -0.81
C LYS A 25 15.58 3.05 -1.81
N ASP A 26 16.44 2.15 -1.38
CA ASP A 26 17.14 1.20 -2.24
C ASP A 26 16.37 -0.11 -2.33
N ASN A 27 15.90 -0.44 -3.53
CA ASN A 27 15.12 -1.65 -3.79
C ASN A 27 15.97 -2.94 -3.80
N SER A 28 17.29 -2.85 -3.68
CA SER A 28 18.16 -4.02 -3.53
C SER A 28 18.08 -4.65 -2.13
N TYR A 29 17.63 -3.88 -1.14
CA TYR A 29 17.38 -4.37 0.21
C TYR A 29 15.98 -4.96 0.35
N SER A 30 15.83 -5.92 1.27
CA SER A 30 14.53 -6.51 1.58
C SER A 30 13.55 -5.48 2.15
N PRO A 31 12.24 -5.69 2.02
CA PRO A 31 11.24 -4.81 2.63
C PRO A 31 11.43 -4.61 4.14
N ALA A 32 11.88 -5.65 4.87
CA ALA A 32 12.12 -5.58 6.31
C ALA A 32 13.31 -4.65 6.64
N GLU A 33 14.43 -4.78 5.95
CA GLU A 33 15.60 -3.91 6.13
C GLU A 33 15.28 -2.45 5.82
N ARG A 34 14.54 -2.23 4.74
CA ARG A 34 14.07 -0.90 4.33
C ARG A 34 13.13 -0.28 5.36
N ALA A 35 12.20 -1.06 5.89
CA ALA A 35 11.28 -0.61 6.93
C ALA A 35 12.03 -0.28 8.24
N GLU A 36 12.99 -1.11 8.65
CA GLU A 36 13.79 -0.87 9.84
C GLU A 36 14.62 0.42 9.73
N ASP A 37 15.25 0.66 8.59
CA ASP A 37 16.01 1.90 8.34
C ASP A 37 15.09 3.12 8.37
N LEU A 38 13.92 3.04 7.73
CA LEU A 38 12.94 4.13 7.75
C LEU A 38 12.47 4.43 9.17
N VAL A 39 12.10 3.41 9.95
CA VAL A 39 11.60 3.57 11.33
C VAL A 39 12.64 4.23 12.24
N LYS A 40 13.93 3.97 12.05
CA LYS A 40 15.02 4.63 12.80
C LYS A 40 15.10 6.14 12.51
N GLN A 41 14.68 6.56 11.33
CA GLN A 41 14.75 7.97 10.90
C GLN A 41 13.47 8.77 11.25
N LEU A 42 12.37 8.10 11.61
CA LEU A 42 11.11 8.75 11.97
C LEU A 42 11.12 9.26 13.42
N THR A 43 10.55 10.46 13.62
CA THR A 43 10.22 10.95 14.97
C THR A 43 9.03 10.18 15.55
N LEU A 44 8.75 10.34 16.84
CA LEU A 44 7.61 9.70 17.48
C LEU A 44 6.28 10.19 16.86
N GLU A 45 6.16 11.49 16.62
CA GLU A 45 4.98 12.12 16.04
C GLU A 45 4.74 11.62 14.60
N GLU A 46 5.80 11.46 13.81
CA GLU A 46 5.72 10.92 12.47
C GLU A 46 5.28 9.44 12.50
N LYS A 47 5.83 8.62 13.41
CA LYS A 47 5.39 7.23 13.60
C LYS A 47 3.92 7.15 13.92
N VAL A 48 3.43 7.95 14.87
CA VAL A 48 2.02 8.01 15.24
C VAL A 48 1.16 8.44 14.05
N SER A 49 1.59 9.44 13.30
CA SER A 49 0.88 9.90 12.10
C SER A 49 0.74 8.82 11.03
N LEU A 50 1.77 7.99 10.84
CA LEU A 50 1.75 6.89 9.85
C LEU A 50 0.85 5.71 10.27
N MET A 51 0.43 5.64 11.54
CA MET A 51 -0.51 4.62 12.04
C MET A 51 -1.98 4.99 11.78
N MET A 52 -2.26 6.20 11.32
CA MET A 52 -3.63 6.62 10.98
C MET A 52 -4.04 6.10 9.60
N ASP A 53 -5.35 5.88 9.38
CA ASP A 53 -5.88 5.48 8.06
C ASP A 53 -5.56 6.51 6.97
N ASN A 54 -5.47 7.77 7.35
CA ASN A 54 -5.04 8.87 6.50
C ASN A 54 -3.64 9.33 6.94
N SER A 55 -2.63 8.56 6.55
CA SER A 55 -1.23 8.82 6.89
C SER A 55 -0.75 10.11 6.24
N LYS A 56 -0.19 11.00 7.05
CA LYS A 56 0.37 12.28 6.56
C LYS A 56 1.70 12.06 5.86
N PRO A 57 2.10 12.97 4.96
CA PRO A 57 3.42 12.88 4.34
C PRO A 57 4.54 13.14 5.36
N VAL A 58 5.70 12.55 5.13
CA VAL A 58 6.95 12.90 5.81
C VAL A 58 7.90 13.47 4.76
N GLU A 59 7.72 14.74 4.46
CA GLU A 59 8.36 15.41 3.31
C GLU A 59 9.89 15.34 3.37
N ARG A 60 10.49 15.53 4.56
CA ARG A 60 11.95 15.45 4.74
C ARG A 60 12.54 14.10 4.36
N LEU A 61 11.74 13.03 4.38
CA LEU A 61 12.13 11.69 3.97
C LEU A 61 11.60 11.33 2.57
N GLY A 62 10.82 12.20 1.95
CA GLY A 62 10.19 11.96 0.65
C GLY A 62 9.05 10.94 0.71
N ILE A 63 8.47 10.73 1.89
CA ILE A 63 7.30 9.86 2.08
C ILE A 63 6.06 10.66 1.69
N LYS A 64 5.31 10.14 0.73
CA LYS A 64 4.06 10.72 0.27
C LYS A 64 2.92 10.40 1.25
N PRO A 65 1.84 11.20 1.27
CA PRO A 65 0.65 10.83 2.02
C PRO A 65 0.08 9.52 1.47
N TYR A 66 -0.59 8.77 2.32
CA TYR A 66 -1.24 7.53 1.93
C TYR A 66 -2.54 7.34 2.69
N ASN A 67 -3.60 6.92 2.00
CA ASN A 67 -4.83 6.53 2.64
C ASN A 67 -5.00 5.02 2.58
N TRP A 68 -5.08 4.40 3.78
CA TRP A 68 -5.16 2.95 3.96
C TRP A 68 -6.56 2.40 3.70
N TRP A 69 -7.58 3.25 3.59
CA TRP A 69 -8.97 2.83 3.45
C TRP A 69 -9.35 2.69 1.99
N ASN A 70 -9.28 1.47 1.48
CA ASN A 70 -9.68 1.12 0.13
C ASN A 70 -10.52 -0.16 0.15
N GLU A 71 -11.54 -0.22 -0.66
CA GLU A 71 -12.54 -1.29 -0.68
C GLU A 71 -12.66 -1.87 -2.08
N ALA A 72 -12.72 -3.19 -2.17
CA ALA A 72 -12.93 -3.90 -3.42
C ALA A 72 -13.63 -5.25 -3.19
N LEU A 73 -14.67 -5.28 -2.38
CA LEU A 73 -15.34 -6.50 -1.95
C LEU A 73 -15.85 -7.35 -3.11
N HIS A 74 -16.37 -6.72 -4.16
CA HIS A 74 -16.83 -7.34 -5.38
C HIS A 74 -16.62 -6.44 -6.61
N GLY A 75 -15.49 -5.78 -6.66
CA GLY A 75 -15.07 -4.75 -7.62
C GLY A 75 -14.56 -3.52 -6.90
N VAL A 76 -13.71 -2.73 -7.56
CA VAL A 76 -13.14 -1.51 -6.96
C VAL A 76 -14.26 -0.56 -6.56
N ALA A 77 -14.36 -0.26 -5.26
CA ALA A 77 -15.45 0.53 -4.71
C ALA A 77 -15.08 2.01 -4.57
N ARG A 78 -16.08 2.89 -4.75
CA ARG A 78 -16.06 4.32 -4.43
C ARG A 78 -14.93 5.11 -5.11
N SER A 79 -14.44 4.61 -6.23
CA SER A 79 -13.34 5.20 -7.01
C SER A 79 -13.72 5.37 -8.48
N GLY A 80 -14.89 5.94 -8.75
CA GLY A 80 -15.45 6.08 -10.09
C GLY A 80 -16.01 4.77 -10.64
N LEU A 81 -16.10 4.66 -11.97
CA LEU A 81 -16.60 3.45 -12.64
C LEU A 81 -15.58 2.31 -12.52
N ALA A 82 -16.09 1.10 -12.28
CA ALA A 82 -15.32 -0.14 -12.23
C ALA A 82 -16.23 -1.32 -12.59
N THR A 83 -15.64 -2.47 -12.90
CA THR A 83 -16.38 -3.71 -13.07
C THR A 83 -16.96 -4.14 -11.73
N VAL A 84 -18.25 -4.50 -11.73
CA VAL A 84 -18.96 -4.98 -10.54
C VAL A 84 -19.25 -6.46 -10.70
N PHE A 85 -18.81 -7.25 -9.74
CA PHE A 85 -19.03 -8.66 -9.64
C PHE A 85 -20.17 -8.95 -8.64
N PRO A 86 -20.70 -10.19 -8.55
CA PRO A 86 -21.63 -10.57 -7.50
C PRO A 86 -21.02 -10.37 -6.10
N GLN A 87 -21.89 -10.25 -5.09
CA GLN A 87 -21.44 -10.24 -3.69
C GLN A 87 -20.67 -11.53 -3.35
N PRO A 88 -19.72 -11.50 -2.38
CA PRO A 88 -18.91 -12.67 -2.01
C PRO A 88 -19.69 -13.94 -1.77
N ILE A 89 -20.83 -13.87 -1.08
CA ILE A 89 -21.71 -15.02 -0.87
C ILE A 89 -22.24 -15.62 -2.19
N GLY A 90 -22.53 -14.77 -3.16
CA GLY A 90 -22.97 -15.19 -4.50
C GLY A 90 -21.82 -15.78 -5.32
N MET A 91 -20.62 -15.22 -5.23
CA MET A 91 -19.43 -15.78 -5.88
C MET A 91 -19.07 -17.15 -5.27
N ALA A 92 -19.17 -17.30 -3.95
CA ALA A 92 -18.92 -18.56 -3.26
C ALA A 92 -19.91 -19.66 -3.66
N ALA A 93 -21.17 -19.32 -3.95
CA ALA A 93 -22.19 -20.25 -4.42
C ALA A 93 -21.88 -20.86 -5.80
N SER A 94 -20.92 -20.34 -6.53
CA SER A 94 -20.40 -20.96 -7.76
C SER A 94 -19.55 -22.21 -7.48
N PHE A 95 -19.01 -22.36 -6.28
CA PHE A 95 -18.01 -23.38 -5.90
C PHE A 95 -16.81 -23.45 -6.85
N SER A 96 -16.47 -22.32 -7.52
CA SER A 96 -15.34 -22.22 -8.44
C SER A 96 -14.30 -21.21 -7.93
N PRO A 97 -13.23 -21.68 -7.28
CA PRO A 97 -12.10 -20.85 -6.89
C PRO A 97 -11.45 -20.14 -8.10
N GLU A 98 -11.40 -20.81 -9.25
CA GLU A 98 -10.81 -20.29 -10.48
C GLU A 98 -11.58 -19.09 -11.03
N ALA A 99 -12.92 -19.15 -11.01
CA ALA A 99 -13.76 -18.04 -11.43
C ALA A 99 -13.58 -16.83 -10.50
N LEU A 100 -13.51 -17.09 -9.19
CA LEU A 100 -13.25 -16.06 -8.19
C LEU A 100 -11.89 -15.42 -8.39
N HIS A 101 -10.83 -16.22 -8.55
CA HIS A 101 -9.48 -15.73 -8.81
C HIS A 101 -9.45 -14.84 -10.07
N THR A 102 -10.08 -15.28 -11.17
CA THR A 102 -10.15 -14.51 -12.41
C THR A 102 -10.84 -13.16 -12.20
N ALA A 103 -11.92 -13.12 -11.42
CA ALA A 103 -12.60 -11.88 -11.07
C ALA A 103 -11.67 -10.92 -10.28
N PHE A 104 -10.93 -11.45 -9.31
CA PHE A 104 -10.04 -10.63 -8.49
C PHE A 104 -8.74 -10.23 -9.20
N VAL A 105 -8.28 -10.95 -10.20
CA VAL A 105 -7.23 -10.46 -11.13
C VAL A 105 -7.73 -9.19 -11.83
N ALA A 106 -8.95 -9.19 -12.38
CA ALA A 106 -9.53 -8.00 -13.00
C ALA A 106 -9.67 -6.84 -12.00
N VAL A 107 -10.11 -7.11 -10.77
CA VAL A 107 -10.20 -6.10 -9.69
C VAL A 107 -8.82 -5.52 -9.38
N SER A 108 -7.79 -6.36 -9.29
CA SER A 108 -6.41 -5.93 -9.05
C SER A 108 -5.89 -5.02 -10.15
N ASP A 109 -6.12 -5.39 -11.41
CA ASP A 109 -5.69 -4.60 -12.57
C ASP A 109 -6.39 -3.24 -12.60
N GLU A 110 -7.71 -3.19 -12.38
CA GLU A 110 -8.47 -1.94 -12.29
C GLU A 110 -7.99 -1.06 -11.13
N ALA A 111 -7.75 -1.62 -9.95
CA ALA A 111 -7.25 -0.89 -8.80
C ALA A 111 -5.87 -0.27 -9.08
N ARG A 112 -4.95 -1.03 -9.69
CA ARG A 112 -3.61 -0.55 -10.05
C ARG A 112 -3.66 0.53 -11.12
N ALA A 113 -4.50 0.37 -12.15
CA ALA A 113 -4.67 1.36 -13.20
C ALA A 113 -5.18 2.70 -12.62
N LYS A 114 -6.20 2.66 -11.76
CA LYS A 114 -6.75 3.83 -11.08
C LYS A 114 -5.72 4.50 -10.17
N ASN A 115 -5.02 3.72 -9.35
CA ASN A 115 -3.98 4.22 -8.46
C ASN A 115 -2.84 4.90 -9.24
N ALA A 116 -2.44 4.35 -10.41
CA ALA A 116 -1.41 4.94 -11.27
C ALA A 116 -1.83 6.33 -11.76
N VAL A 117 -3.09 6.51 -12.17
CA VAL A 117 -3.62 7.82 -12.57
C VAL A 117 -3.61 8.80 -11.41
N TYR A 118 -4.20 8.41 -10.26
CA TYR A 118 -4.24 9.27 -9.07
C TYR A 118 -2.85 9.67 -8.57
N SER A 119 -1.92 8.72 -8.54
CA SER A 119 -0.54 8.97 -8.12
C SER A 119 0.18 9.94 -9.05
N LYS A 120 -0.08 9.86 -10.37
CA LYS A 120 0.45 10.81 -11.37
C LYS A 120 -0.11 12.22 -11.16
N GLU A 121 -1.36 12.33 -10.75
CA GLU A 121 -2.03 13.59 -10.41
C GLU A 121 -1.66 14.13 -9.02
N GLY A 122 -0.88 13.39 -8.23
CA GLY A 122 -0.53 13.74 -6.85
C GLY A 122 -1.71 13.57 -5.87
N SER A 123 -2.71 12.76 -6.20
CA SER A 123 -3.89 12.49 -5.38
C SER A 123 -3.73 11.20 -4.59
N TYR A 124 -3.92 11.28 -3.27
CA TYR A 124 -3.74 10.16 -2.33
C TYR A 124 -4.92 10.07 -1.34
N LYS A 125 -6.13 10.23 -1.85
CA LYS A 125 -7.37 10.26 -1.05
C LYS A 125 -7.83 8.83 -0.72
N ARG A 126 -8.85 8.75 0.15
CA ARG A 126 -9.57 7.51 0.44
C ARG A 126 -10.08 6.87 -0.87
N TYR A 127 -10.01 5.55 -0.95
CA TYR A 127 -10.37 4.73 -2.13
C TYR A 127 -9.44 4.90 -3.35
N GLN A 128 -8.26 5.48 -3.18
CA GLN A 128 -7.30 5.68 -4.26
C GLN A 128 -5.99 4.89 -4.07
N GLY A 129 -5.84 4.22 -2.94
CA GLY A 129 -4.67 3.40 -2.61
C GLY A 129 -4.80 1.95 -3.08
N LEU A 130 -3.81 1.13 -2.69
CA LEU A 130 -3.72 -0.29 -3.04
C LEU A 130 -3.80 -1.23 -1.82
N THR A 131 -4.01 -0.70 -0.63
CA THR A 131 -4.29 -1.51 0.56
C THR A 131 -5.77 -1.78 0.62
N ILE A 132 -6.18 -2.97 0.20
CA ILE A 132 -7.58 -3.33 0.04
C ILE A 132 -8.09 -4.03 1.30
N TRP A 133 -9.21 -3.55 1.87
CA TRP A 133 -9.86 -4.09 3.07
C TRP A 133 -10.92 -5.12 2.67
N THR A 134 -10.47 -6.18 2.02
CA THR A 134 -11.29 -7.30 1.56
C THR A 134 -10.39 -8.54 1.42
N PRO A 135 -10.91 -9.76 1.45
CA PRO A 135 -12.30 -10.16 1.73
C PRO A 135 -12.65 -10.12 3.22
N THR A 136 -13.93 -10.26 3.55
CA THR A 136 -14.37 -10.59 4.91
C THR A 136 -14.16 -12.09 5.15
N VAL A 137 -12.95 -12.46 5.57
CA VAL A 137 -12.56 -13.86 5.84
C VAL A 137 -13.12 -14.27 7.20
N ASN A 138 -14.41 -14.52 7.26
CA ASN A 138 -15.11 -15.00 8.45
C ASN A 138 -16.27 -15.87 8.00
N ILE A 139 -16.76 -16.75 8.87
CA ILE A 139 -17.92 -17.59 8.58
C ILE A 139 -19.23 -16.88 8.93
N TYR A 140 -20.25 -17.12 8.13
CA TYR A 140 -21.59 -16.58 8.32
C TYR A 140 -22.34 -17.39 9.38
N ARG A 141 -22.19 -16.99 10.67
CA ARG A 141 -22.72 -17.75 11.81
C ARG A 141 -24.19 -17.48 12.13
N ASP A 142 -24.69 -16.29 11.80
CA ASP A 142 -26.00 -15.84 12.22
C ASP A 142 -26.67 -15.03 11.11
N PRO A 143 -27.88 -15.42 10.66
CA PRO A 143 -28.59 -14.73 9.59
C PRO A 143 -28.99 -13.27 9.93
N ARG A 144 -28.95 -12.88 11.20
CA ARG A 144 -29.19 -11.52 11.63
C ARG A 144 -27.97 -10.60 11.42
N TRP A 145 -26.82 -11.16 11.12
CA TRP A 145 -25.61 -10.37 10.87
C TRP A 145 -25.72 -9.65 9.52
N GLY A 146 -25.85 -8.31 9.56
CA GLY A 146 -26.08 -7.47 8.38
C GLY A 146 -24.96 -7.50 7.32
N ARG A 147 -23.75 -7.95 7.67
CA ARG A 147 -22.60 -8.11 6.76
C ARG A 147 -22.36 -9.54 6.30
N GLY A 148 -23.30 -10.46 6.54
CA GLY A 148 -23.17 -11.86 6.14
C GLY A 148 -22.94 -12.05 4.65
N ILE A 149 -23.52 -11.23 3.79
CA ILE A 149 -23.34 -11.25 2.33
C ILE A 149 -21.91 -10.94 1.89
N GLU A 150 -21.08 -10.34 2.74
CA GLU A 150 -19.67 -10.04 2.49
C GLU A 150 -18.75 -11.24 2.75
N THR A 151 -19.30 -12.37 3.19
CA THR A 151 -18.55 -13.59 3.48
C THR A 151 -18.73 -14.62 2.37
N TYR A 152 -17.92 -15.67 2.40
CA TYR A 152 -18.03 -16.82 1.49
C TYR A 152 -18.94 -17.94 2.02
N GLY A 153 -19.78 -17.66 3.03
CA GLY A 153 -20.75 -18.57 3.58
C GLY A 153 -20.40 -19.08 4.98
N GLU A 154 -21.11 -20.11 5.41
CA GLU A 154 -21.01 -20.68 6.76
C GLU A 154 -19.97 -21.80 6.90
N ASP A 155 -19.57 -22.41 5.78
CA ASP A 155 -18.58 -23.48 5.76
C ASP A 155 -17.15 -22.93 5.85
N PRO A 156 -16.36 -23.33 6.88
CA PRO A 156 -15.01 -22.82 7.06
C PRO A 156 -14.04 -23.30 5.97
N TYR A 157 -14.24 -24.47 5.39
CA TYR A 157 -13.41 -24.97 4.30
C TYR A 157 -13.63 -24.15 3.02
N LEU A 158 -14.88 -23.95 2.62
CA LEU A 158 -15.21 -23.10 1.47
C LEU A 158 -14.70 -21.67 1.66
N ALA A 159 -14.92 -21.09 2.84
CA ALA A 159 -14.41 -19.74 3.15
C ALA A 159 -12.88 -19.64 3.06
N SER A 160 -12.16 -20.70 3.49
CA SER A 160 -10.70 -20.75 3.39
C SER A 160 -10.24 -20.84 1.93
N VAL A 161 -10.82 -21.75 1.14
CA VAL A 161 -10.46 -21.92 -0.27
C VAL A 161 -10.73 -20.65 -1.07
N MET A 162 -11.92 -20.05 -0.90
CA MET A 162 -12.27 -18.81 -1.59
C MET A 162 -11.40 -17.64 -1.12
N GLY A 163 -11.15 -17.51 0.18
CA GLY A 163 -10.29 -16.47 0.74
C GLY A 163 -8.88 -16.47 0.17
N VAL A 164 -8.26 -17.65 0.05
CA VAL A 164 -6.90 -17.80 -0.55
C VAL A 164 -6.88 -17.39 -2.02
N ASN A 165 -7.96 -17.60 -2.76
CA ASN A 165 -8.04 -17.27 -4.19
C ASN A 165 -8.33 -15.78 -4.46
N VAL A 166 -8.63 -15.00 -3.43
CA VAL A 166 -8.80 -13.53 -3.52
C VAL A 166 -7.51 -12.79 -3.17
N VAL A 167 -6.70 -13.32 -2.27
CA VAL A 167 -5.46 -12.70 -1.77
C VAL A 167 -4.28 -13.12 -2.61
#